data_8c351c45defbeb9888dfa2bda3b05be6
#
_entry.id   8c351c45defbeb9888dfa2bda3b05be6
#
_cell.length_a   1.000
_cell.length_b   1.000
_cell.length_c   1.000
_cell.angle_alpha   90.00
_cell.angle_beta   90.00
_cell.angle_gamma   90.00
#
_symmetry.space_group_name_H-M   'P 1'
#
loop_
_entity.id
_entity.type
_entity.pdbx_description
1 polymer ?
#
loop_
_entity_poly.entity_id
_entity_poly.type
_entity_poly.pdbx_seq_one_letter_code
_entity_poly.pdbx_strand_id
1 'polypeptide(L)'
;MTVSKYDQVHEIFGSIVEIWPSPRTVDGSVPERAKSFLEQAITSISAPAGAVMLTASAVDSMLKEKGLKAGSLYKRIDQAAAEHLITADMAAWAHEVRLEANDQRHADEEAPLPNAADAQKGIDFALALAQFLFVLPSRVAQGRAKG
;
A
#
# COMPACT_ATOMS: atom_id res chain seq x y z
N MET A 1 23.49 -35.58 1.60
CA MET A 1 22.11 -35.15 1.71
C MET A 1 21.69 -34.47 0.43
N THR A 2 20.68 -34.98 -0.22
CA THR A 2 20.19 -34.42 -1.45
C THR A 2 19.25 -33.25 -1.14
N VAL A 3 19.60 -32.05 -1.63
CA VAL A 3 18.72 -30.92 -1.55
C VAL A 3 17.52 -31.20 -2.48
N SER A 4 16.32 -31.07 -1.98
CA SER A 4 15.13 -31.30 -2.78
C SER A 4 15.04 -30.27 -3.90
N LYS A 5 14.32 -30.61 -4.99
CA LYS A 5 14.05 -29.65 -6.07
C LYS A 5 13.35 -28.42 -5.55
N TYR A 6 12.53 -28.58 -4.53
CA TYR A 6 11.84 -27.46 -3.89
C TYR A 6 12.82 -26.49 -3.24
N ASP A 7 13.81 -27.03 -2.51
CA ASP A 7 14.81 -26.20 -1.85
C ASP A 7 15.68 -25.44 -2.85
N GLN A 8 16.04 -26.08 -3.98
CA GLN A 8 16.81 -25.44 -5.04
C GLN A 8 16.05 -24.27 -5.66
N VAL A 9 14.76 -24.46 -5.92
CA VAL A 9 13.91 -23.40 -6.46
C VAL A 9 13.77 -22.26 -5.46
N HIS A 10 13.63 -22.58 -4.18
CA HIS A 10 13.53 -21.57 -3.14
C HIS A 10 14.80 -20.73 -3.04
N GLU A 11 15.98 -21.34 -3.12
CA GLU A 11 17.26 -20.61 -3.11
C GLU A 11 17.37 -19.66 -4.31
N ILE A 12 16.99 -20.11 -5.50
CA ILE A 12 17.01 -19.28 -6.71
C ILE A 12 16.07 -18.07 -6.56
N PHE A 13 14.85 -18.30 -6.09
CA PHE A 13 13.89 -17.22 -5.85
C PHE A 13 14.35 -16.29 -4.73
N GLY A 14 14.98 -16.80 -3.69
CA GLY A 14 15.57 -15.99 -2.64
C GLY A 14 16.60 -15.02 -3.17
N SER A 15 17.51 -15.50 -4.04
CA SER A 15 18.53 -14.66 -4.68
C SER A 15 17.93 -13.59 -5.58
N ILE A 16 16.89 -13.93 -6.35
CA ILE A 16 16.18 -12.98 -7.22
C ILE A 16 15.51 -11.91 -6.38
N VAL A 17 14.88 -12.28 -5.27
CA VAL A 17 14.24 -11.33 -4.35
C VAL A 17 15.24 -10.38 -3.73
N GLU A 18 16.48 -10.81 -3.49
CA GLU A 18 17.55 -9.96 -2.98
C GLU A 18 18.01 -8.91 -3.99
N ILE A 19 17.95 -9.21 -5.31
CA ILE A 19 18.32 -8.28 -6.37
C ILE A 19 17.29 -7.17 -6.52
N TRP A 20 16.02 -7.49 -6.32
CA TRP A 20 14.92 -6.53 -6.39
C TRP A 20 14.67 -5.90 -5.01
N PRO A 21 14.16 -4.66 -4.96
CA PRO A 21 13.77 -4.08 -3.68
C PRO A 21 12.89 -5.06 -2.92
N SER A 22 13.25 -5.33 -1.68
CA SER A 22 12.46 -6.23 -0.83
C SER A 22 11.02 -5.74 -0.75
N PRO A 23 9.99 -6.61 -0.91
CA PRO A 23 8.60 -6.18 -0.74
C PRO A 23 8.30 -5.69 0.67
N ARG A 24 9.22 -5.89 1.63
CA ARG A 24 9.11 -5.40 3.01
C ARG A 24 9.68 -4.00 3.18
N THR A 25 10.38 -3.48 2.16
CA THR A 25 11.01 -2.17 2.21
C THR A 25 10.24 -1.19 1.35
N VAL A 26 9.80 -0.11 1.95
CA VAL A 26 9.12 0.98 1.27
C VAL A 26 10.15 2.07 0.95
N ASP A 27 10.01 2.72 -0.21
CA ASP A 27 10.95 3.74 -0.67
C ASP A 27 11.12 4.85 0.38
N GLY A 28 12.36 5.34 0.52
CA GLY A 28 12.71 6.35 1.51
C GLY A 28 12.06 7.72 1.30
N SER A 29 11.52 7.99 0.10
CA SER A 29 10.81 9.24 -0.19
C SER A 29 9.41 9.27 0.44
N VAL A 30 8.88 8.12 0.88
CA VAL A 30 7.60 8.04 1.57
C VAL A 30 7.78 8.54 3.00
N PRO A 31 6.88 9.43 3.51
CA PRO A 31 6.99 9.92 4.88
C PRO A 31 7.06 8.79 5.90
N GLU A 32 7.86 8.97 6.92
CA GLU A 32 8.24 7.92 7.87
C GLU A 32 7.05 7.22 8.52
N ARG A 33 6.03 7.98 8.92
CA ARG A 33 4.84 7.39 9.55
C ARG A 33 4.08 6.48 8.58
N ALA A 34 3.85 6.94 7.36
CA ALA A 34 3.18 6.15 6.34
C ALA A 34 4.01 4.92 5.97
N LYS A 35 5.31 5.11 5.81
CA LYS A 35 6.26 4.03 5.53
C LYS A 35 6.19 2.94 6.60
N SER A 36 6.21 3.32 7.87
CA SER A 36 6.14 2.38 9.00
C SER A 36 4.85 1.57 8.97
N PHE A 37 3.70 2.22 8.80
CA PHE A 37 2.43 1.51 8.70
C PHE A 37 2.40 0.53 7.53
N LEU A 38 2.91 0.95 6.38
CA LEU A 38 2.89 0.13 5.17
C LEU A 38 3.81 -1.09 5.30
N GLU A 39 5.01 -0.90 5.86
CA GLU A 39 5.91 -2.02 6.11
C GLU A 39 5.32 -3.02 7.12
N GLN A 40 4.66 -2.53 8.17
CA GLN A 40 3.97 -3.39 9.12
C GLN A 40 2.79 -4.14 8.48
N ALA A 41 2.05 -3.48 7.59
CA ALA A 41 0.97 -4.13 6.85
C ALA A 41 1.51 -5.30 6.03
N ILE A 42 2.60 -5.08 5.31
CA ILE A 42 3.23 -6.11 4.47
C ILE A 42 3.66 -7.32 5.31
N THR A 43 4.26 -7.08 6.48
CA THR A 43 4.72 -8.17 7.35
C THR A 43 3.57 -8.86 8.09
N SER A 44 2.39 -8.26 8.12
CA SER A 44 1.22 -8.77 8.85
C SER A 44 0.21 -9.47 7.95
N ILE A 45 0.59 -9.85 6.74
CA ILE A 45 -0.33 -10.44 5.76
C ILE A 45 -0.98 -11.73 6.27
N SER A 46 -0.32 -12.46 7.18
CA SER A 46 -0.87 -13.65 7.81
C SER A 46 -1.97 -13.33 8.84
N ALA A 47 -2.11 -12.06 9.22
CA ALA A 47 -3.19 -11.55 10.05
C ALA A 47 -3.97 -10.51 9.24
N PRO A 48 -4.80 -10.94 8.27
CA PRO A 48 -5.34 -10.04 7.24
C PRO A 48 -6.14 -8.86 7.77
N ALA A 49 -6.95 -9.04 8.79
CA ALA A 49 -7.72 -7.94 9.37
C ALA A 49 -6.80 -6.84 9.92
N GLY A 50 -5.71 -7.24 10.59
CA GLY A 50 -4.70 -6.30 11.07
C GLY A 50 -3.96 -5.62 9.92
N ALA A 51 -3.60 -6.38 8.88
CA ALA A 51 -2.94 -5.83 7.71
C ALA A 51 -3.81 -4.79 6.98
N VAL A 52 -5.11 -5.02 6.86
CA VAL A 52 -6.05 -4.05 6.26
C VAL A 52 -6.09 -2.76 7.09
N MET A 53 -6.14 -2.87 8.42
CA MET A 53 -6.15 -1.70 9.31
C MET A 53 -4.86 -0.88 9.19
N LEU A 54 -3.72 -1.55 9.15
CA LEU A 54 -2.42 -0.89 8.98
C LEU A 54 -2.32 -0.22 7.60
N THR A 55 -2.83 -0.86 6.56
CA THR A 55 -2.87 -0.30 5.21
C THR A 55 -3.72 0.96 5.17
N ALA A 56 -4.91 0.93 5.77
CA ALA A 56 -5.77 2.10 5.86
C ALA A 56 -5.07 3.25 6.59
N SER A 57 -4.35 2.94 7.67
CA SER A 57 -3.56 3.94 8.41
C SER A 57 -2.44 4.53 7.56
N ALA A 58 -1.79 3.71 6.74
CA ALA A 58 -0.76 4.18 5.81
C ALA A 58 -1.36 5.14 4.77
N VAL A 59 -2.48 4.76 4.17
CA VAL A 59 -3.18 5.59 3.17
C VAL A 59 -3.63 6.92 3.80
N ASP A 60 -4.23 6.86 4.98
CA ASP A 60 -4.63 8.05 5.73
C ASP A 60 -3.45 8.99 5.96
N SER A 61 -2.33 8.45 6.41
CA SER A 61 -1.12 9.22 6.68
C SER A 61 -0.58 9.88 5.40
N MET A 62 -0.55 9.15 4.28
CA MET A 62 -0.10 9.69 3.01
C MET A 62 -0.98 10.84 2.52
N LEU A 63 -2.30 10.69 2.64
CA LEU A 63 -3.24 11.74 2.23
C LEU A 63 -3.10 12.98 3.11
N LYS A 64 -2.94 12.81 4.41
CA LYS A 64 -2.71 13.92 5.33
C LYS A 64 -1.43 14.70 5.01
N GLU A 65 -0.37 14.01 4.60
CA GLU A 65 0.86 14.67 4.17
C GLU A 65 0.64 15.57 2.95
N LYS A 66 -0.33 15.25 2.12
CA LYS A 66 -0.71 16.07 0.96
C LYS A 66 -1.80 17.11 1.27
N GLY A 67 -2.13 17.29 2.54
CA GLY A 67 -3.12 18.27 2.97
C GLY A 67 -4.56 17.80 2.90
N LEU A 68 -4.79 16.54 2.54
CA LEU A 68 -6.13 15.95 2.42
C LEU A 68 -6.53 15.36 3.78
N LYS A 69 -7.12 16.16 4.64
CA LYS A 69 -7.33 15.82 6.06
C LYS A 69 -8.78 15.59 6.45
N ALA A 70 -9.74 16.01 5.64
CA ALA A 70 -11.15 16.01 6.01
C ALA A 70 -11.96 15.02 5.20
N GLY A 71 -12.89 14.35 5.87
CA GLY A 71 -13.80 13.41 5.24
C GLY A 71 -13.34 11.95 5.31
N SER A 72 -14.14 11.06 4.72
CA SER A 72 -13.81 9.65 4.69
C SER A 72 -12.56 9.41 3.83
N LEU A 73 -11.94 8.25 4.02
CA LEU A 73 -10.75 7.87 3.26
C LEU A 73 -11.04 7.91 1.74
N TYR A 74 -12.16 7.33 1.32
CA TYR A 74 -12.51 7.30 -0.11
C TYR A 74 -12.79 8.70 -0.67
N LYS A 75 -13.43 9.58 0.10
CA LYS A 75 -13.64 10.97 -0.34
C LYS A 75 -12.32 11.71 -0.55
N ARG A 76 -11.36 11.48 0.33
CA ARG A 76 -10.04 12.11 0.21
C ARG A 76 -9.26 11.56 -0.98
N ILE A 77 -9.43 10.28 -1.30
CA ILE A 77 -8.85 9.67 -2.49
C ILE A 77 -9.48 10.30 -3.75
N ASP A 78 -10.79 10.45 -3.79
CA ASP A 78 -11.47 11.13 -4.89
C ASP A 78 -11.01 12.57 -5.03
N GLN A 79 -10.78 13.26 -3.92
CA GLN A 79 -10.23 14.61 -3.92
C GLN A 79 -8.82 14.65 -4.49
N ALA A 80 -7.98 13.66 -4.15
CA ALA A 80 -6.64 13.55 -4.71
C ALA A 80 -6.68 13.45 -6.24
N ALA A 81 -7.64 12.68 -6.79
CA ALA A 81 -7.84 12.58 -8.23
C ALA A 81 -8.31 13.92 -8.83
N ALA A 82 -9.25 14.60 -8.15
CA ALA A 82 -9.74 15.90 -8.59
C ALA A 82 -8.64 16.96 -8.63
N GLU A 83 -7.67 16.87 -7.71
CA GLU A 83 -6.52 17.76 -7.65
C GLU A 83 -5.32 17.28 -8.49
N HIS A 84 -5.52 16.24 -9.29
CA HIS A 84 -4.51 15.67 -10.20
C HIS A 84 -3.25 15.14 -9.50
N LEU A 85 -3.36 14.76 -8.21
CA LEU A 85 -2.28 14.09 -7.49
C LEU A 85 -2.18 12.62 -7.87
N ILE A 86 -3.32 12.03 -8.23
CA ILE A 86 -3.42 10.66 -8.75
C ILE A 86 -4.36 10.68 -9.95
N THR A 87 -4.42 9.57 -10.68
CA THR A 87 -5.33 9.46 -11.82
C THR A 87 -6.75 9.08 -11.39
N ALA A 88 -7.73 9.34 -12.26
CA ALA A 88 -9.11 8.90 -12.05
C ALA A 88 -9.20 7.37 -11.93
N ASP A 89 -8.37 6.65 -12.71
CA ASP A 89 -8.32 5.17 -12.64
C ASP A 89 -7.81 4.69 -11.28
N MET A 90 -6.86 5.42 -10.68
CA MET A 90 -6.40 5.11 -9.32
C MET A 90 -7.51 5.26 -8.30
N ALA A 91 -8.31 6.32 -8.41
CA ALA A 91 -9.44 6.53 -7.51
C ALA A 91 -10.50 5.42 -7.69
N ALA A 92 -10.79 5.03 -8.94
CA ALA A 92 -11.70 3.93 -9.22
C ALA A 92 -11.21 2.63 -8.60
N TRP A 93 -9.91 2.34 -8.73
CA TRP A 93 -9.29 1.16 -8.11
C TRP A 93 -9.44 1.18 -6.59
N ALA A 94 -9.27 2.34 -5.96
CA ALA A 94 -9.45 2.48 -4.52
C ALA A 94 -10.84 2.01 -4.05
N HIS A 95 -11.88 2.31 -4.84
CA HIS A 95 -13.24 1.90 -4.50
C HIS A 95 -13.49 0.39 -4.66
N GLU A 96 -12.59 -0.32 -5.32
CA GLU A 96 -12.66 -1.77 -5.49
C GLU A 96 -11.95 -2.53 -4.35
N VAL A 97 -11.16 -1.85 -3.53
CA VAL A 97 -10.41 -2.48 -2.44
C VAL A 97 -11.04 -2.15 -1.08
N ARG A 98 -10.86 -3.06 -0.11
CA ARG A 98 -11.41 -2.91 1.24
C ARG A 98 -10.43 -2.19 2.15
N LEU A 99 -10.41 -0.86 2.06
CA LEU A 99 -9.54 -0.05 2.92
C LEU A 99 -10.15 0.27 4.28
N GLU A 100 -11.49 0.38 4.36
CA GLU A 100 -12.19 0.75 5.59
C GLU A 100 -12.99 -0.44 6.13
N ALA A 101 -12.28 -1.47 6.62
CA ALA A 101 -12.90 -2.67 7.15
C ALA A 101 -13.85 -2.38 8.34
N ASN A 102 -13.59 -1.32 9.09
CA ASN A 102 -14.40 -0.98 10.25
C ASN A 102 -15.83 -0.55 9.89
N ASP A 103 -16.00 0.17 8.78
CA ASP A 103 -17.32 0.63 8.34
C ASP A 103 -18.23 -0.55 8.01
N GLN A 104 -17.68 -1.61 7.46
CA GLN A 104 -18.43 -2.81 7.15
C GLN A 104 -18.88 -3.56 8.40
N ARG A 105 -18.07 -3.55 9.47
CA ARG A 105 -18.46 -4.17 10.75
C ARG A 105 -19.62 -3.45 11.40
N HIS A 106 -19.71 -2.13 11.26
CA HIS A 106 -20.81 -1.35 11.79
C HIS A 106 -22.07 -1.48 10.94
N ALA A 107 -21.95 -1.70 9.66
CA ALA A 107 -23.07 -1.86 8.74
C ALA A 107 -23.67 -3.26 8.80
N ASP A 108 -22.86 -4.30 9.00
CA ASP A 108 -23.30 -5.69 8.99
C ASP A 108 -22.35 -6.53 9.84
N GLU A 109 -22.85 -6.96 11.01
CA GLU A 109 -22.09 -7.80 11.94
C GLU A 109 -21.76 -9.18 11.36
N GLU A 110 -22.53 -9.63 10.33
CA GLU A 110 -22.31 -10.90 9.67
C GLU A 110 -21.35 -10.80 8.49
N ALA A 111 -20.88 -9.59 8.15
CA ALA A 111 -19.93 -9.41 7.06
C ALA A 111 -18.64 -10.20 7.35
N PRO A 112 -18.12 -10.95 6.37
CA PRO A 112 -16.90 -11.72 6.59
C PRO A 112 -15.70 -10.79 6.84
N LEU A 113 -14.80 -11.23 7.73
CA LEU A 113 -13.54 -10.54 7.94
C LEU A 113 -12.70 -10.57 6.66
N PRO A 114 -11.83 -9.57 6.46
CA PRO A 114 -10.91 -9.58 5.33
C PRO A 114 -10.06 -10.85 5.32
N ASN A 115 -9.83 -11.40 4.14
CA ASN A 115 -8.89 -12.51 3.95
C ASN A 115 -7.55 -11.99 3.43
N ALA A 116 -6.57 -12.90 3.25
CA ALA A 116 -5.24 -12.53 2.76
C ALA A 116 -5.29 -11.85 1.39
N ALA A 117 -6.20 -12.27 0.51
CA ALA A 117 -6.35 -11.65 -0.81
C ALA A 117 -6.85 -10.20 -0.70
N ASP A 118 -7.80 -9.94 0.20
CA ASP A 118 -8.29 -8.59 0.46
C ASP A 118 -7.17 -7.69 0.99
N ALA A 119 -6.39 -8.20 1.94
CA ALA A 119 -5.26 -7.47 2.50
C ALA A 119 -4.21 -7.15 1.42
N GLN A 120 -3.90 -8.13 0.57
CA GLN A 120 -2.92 -7.92 -0.50
C GLN A 120 -3.39 -6.86 -1.50
N LYS A 121 -4.68 -6.88 -1.87
CA LYS A 121 -5.25 -5.85 -2.76
C LYS A 121 -5.10 -4.45 -2.17
N GLY A 122 -5.36 -4.31 -0.88
CA GLY A 122 -5.19 -3.04 -0.19
C GLY A 122 -3.73 -2.58 -0.17
N ILE A 123 -2.81 -3.50 0.12
CA ILE A 123 -1.38 -3.22 0.13
C ILE A 123 -0.90 -2.80 -1.27
N ASP A 124 -1.32 -3.52 -2.30
CA ASP A 124 -0.95 -3.18 -3.69
C ASP A 124 -1.41 -1.78 -4.06
N PHE A 125 -2.64 -1.43 -3.70
CA PHE A 125 -3.14 -0.08 -3.91
C PHE A 125 -2.32 0.96 -3.14
N ALA A 126 -2.04 0.71 -1.87
CA ALA A 126 -1.28 1.65 -1.03
C ALA A 126 0.15 1.86 -1.56
N LEU A 127 0.79 0.81 -2.07
CA LEU A 127 2.12 0.92 -2.70
C LEU A 127 2.06 1.77 -3.96
N ALA A 128 1.02 1.59 -4.79
CA ALA A 128 0.82 2.41 -5.98
C ALA A 128 0.55 3.87 -5.60
N LEU A 129 -0.25 4.10 -4.56
CA LEU A 129 -0.52 5.45 -4.06
C LEU A 129 0.79 6.13 -3.62
N ALA A 130 1.65 5.42 -2.91
CA ALA A 130 2.95 5.92 -2.50
C ALA A 130 3.81 6.31 -3.70
N GLN A 131 3.77 5.53 -4.79
CA GLN A 131 4.47 5.86 -6.02
C GLN A 131 3.99 7.20 -6.59
N PHE A 132 2.69 7.40 -6.72
CA PHE A 132 2.15 8.63 -7.29
C PHE A 132 2.37 9.85 -6.40
N LEU A 133 2.24 9.71 -5.08
CA LEU A 133 2.29 10.85 -4.18
C LEU A 133 3.72 11.26 -3.79
N PHE A 134 4.65 10.30 -3.73
CA PHE A 134 5.98 10.57 -3.17
C PHE A 134 7.15 10.09 -4.05
N VAL A 135 7.13 8.85 -4.50
CA VAL A 135 8.28 8.25 -5.18
C VAL A 135 8.52 8.90 -6.54
N LEU A 136 7.50 8.96 -7.40
CA LEU A 136 7.62 9.56 -8.71
C LEU A 136 7.91 11.07 -8.65
N PRO A 137 7.22 11.86 -7.83
CA PRO A 137 7.57 13.28 -7.68
C PRO A 137 9.01 13.49 -7.21
N SER A 138 9.52 12.65 -6.30
CA SER A 138 10.90 12.70 -5.84
C SER A 138 11.88 12.42 -6.99
N ARG A 139 11.59 11.40 -7.80
CA ARG A 139 12.41 11.06 -8.97
C ARG A 139 12.41 12.16 -10.03
N VAL A 140 11.27 12.76 -10.27
CA VAL A 140 11.15 13.89 -11.20
C VAL A 140 12.02 15.05 -10.72
N ALA A 141 11.93 15.40 -9.43
CA ALA A 141 12.74 16.46 -8.84
C ALA A 141 14.23 16.18 -8.98
N GLN A 142 14.65 14.94 -8.72
CA GLN A 142 16.05 14.53 -8.86
C GLN A 142 16.52 14.60 -10.32
N GLY A 143 15.69 14.14 -11.25
CA GLY A 143 16.00 14.17 -12.68
C GLY A 143 16.13 15.59 -13.22
N ARG A 144 15.26 16.50 -12.79
CA ARG A 144 15.32 17.90 -13.21
C ARG A 144 16.52 18.64 -12.60
N ALA A 145 16.90 18.27 -11.39
CA ALA A 145 18.07 18.88 -10.74
C ALA A 145 19.37 18.52 -11.45
N LYS A 146 19.44 17.37 -12.12
CA LYS A 146 20.63 16.92 -12.86
C LYS A 146 20.70 17.48 -14.26
N GLY A 147 19.61 17.99 -14.76
CA GLY A 147 19.54 18.59 -16.10
C GLY A 147 19.94 20.05 -16.05
#